data_35af569739b9b778db19ea1616cabd97
#
_entry.id   35af569739b9b778db19ea1616cabd97
#
_cell.length_a   1.000
_cell.length_b   1.000
_cell.length_c   1.000
_cell.angle_alpha   90.00
_cell.angle_beta   90.00
_cell.angle_gamma   90.00
#
_symmetry.space_group_name_H-M   'P 1'
#
loop_
_entity.id
_entity.type
_entity.pdbx_description
1 polymer ?
#
loop_
_entity_poly.entity_id
_entity_poly.type
_entity_poly.pdbx_seq_one_letter_code
_entity_poly.pdbx_strand_id
1 'polypeptide(L)'
;MIHFKIFESVNEDLLKNINNIKKKSSLYVFQLPEWIDVVISNSNNLDKLKIVFIFNDNDVILVAPLCIRTVYGCKELCWISSEITDYNNIIISDLFNYEDNNFKTVWEKIIKDLSDKCDLIFLNKNPEFIASRYNPLINSNYKYYQKSYQLNLNKFDYNNFYNNKNNSKSKQTDRRKEKKLNYNSDLTYSYENLNYTNFRLVQELVSEKMLSYQSKKEKTFNYENIVNQYKELISRKNSDYKFNLSILKKNNKKISSILGVIFNGVYYYLIPLTHRSEFKKLSPGRFHIMNLINWSIGNNIQSIDFTAGDEPYKYNWSNNDFKMFYYIKPLSLKGIVRFILLSLYFKLRKN
;
A
#
# COMPACT_ATOMS: atom_id res chain seq x y z
N MET A 1 -27.77 -14.61 12.71
CA MET A 1 -26.73 -15.43 13.45
C MET A 1 -25.41 -15.29 12.71
N ILE A 2 -24.31 -14.95 13.43
CA ILE A 2 -22.99 -14.81 12.81
C ILE A 2 -22.38 -16.18 12.55
N HIS A 3 -21.99 -16.42 11.30
CA HIS A 3 -21.28 -17.63 10.88
C HIS A 3 -20.20 -17.28 9.83
N PHE A 4 -19.34 -18.24 9.48
CA PHE A 4 -18.30 -18.01 8.48
C PHE A 4 -18.16 -19.18 7.48
N LYS A 5 -17.64 -18.86 6.30
CA LYS A 5 -17.31 -19.81 5.25
C LYS A 5 -15.90 -19.53 4.74
N ILE A 6 -15.12 -20.57 4.48
CA ILE A 6 -13.75 -20.49 3.96
C ILE A 6 -13.77 -20.99 2.51
N PHE A 7 -13.21 -20.16 1.61
CA PHE A 7 -13.02 -20.50 0.21
C PHE A 7 -11.54 -20.81 -0.04
N GLU A 8 -11.26 -21.95 -0.68
CA GLU A 8 -9.91 -22.43 -0.99
C GLU A 8 -9.55 -22.24 -2.47
N SER A 9 -10.47 -21.74 -3.27
CA SER A 9 -10.27 -21.41 -4.70
C SER A 9 -11.05 -20.16 -5.06
N VAL A 10 -10.58 -19.47 -6.10
CA VAL A 10 -11.32 -18.37 -6.71
C VAL A 10 -12.39 -18.96 -7.62
N ASN A 11 -13.64 -18.65 -7.37
CA ASN A 11 -14.78 -19.03 -8.19
C ASN A 11 -15.74 -17.83 -8.38
N GLU A 12 -16.74 -17.99 -9.24
CA GLU A 12 -17.71 -16.92 -9.55
C GLU A 12 -18.49 -16.45 -8.32
N ASP A 13 -18.87 -17.39 -7.43
CA ASP A 13 -19.57 -17.06 -6.19
C ASP A 13 -18.71 -16.17 -5.25
N LEU A 14 -17.42 -16.48 -5.14
CA LEU A 14 -16.48 -15.69 -4.37
C LEU A 14 -16.37 -14.29 -4.95
N LEU A 15 -16.14 -14.16 -6.26
CA LEU A 15 -16.01 -12.87 -6.93
C LEU A 15 -17.30 -12.04 -6.83
N LYS A 16 -18.47 -12.67 -6.99
CA LYS A 16 -19.77 -12.02 -6.81
C LYS A 16 -19.95 -11.47 -5.40
N ASN A 17 -19.61 -12.26 -4.38
CA ASN A 17 -19.73 -11.84 -2.98
C ASN A 17 -18.74 -10.70 -2.64
N ILE A 18 -17.50 -10.77 -3.12
CA ILE A 18 -16.53 -9.67 -2.93
C ILE A 18 -17.01 -8.39 -3.63
N ASN A 19 -17.56 -8.47 -4.84
CA ASN A 19 -18.08 -7.32 -5.55
C ASN A 19 -19.32 -6.72 -4.87
N ASN A 20 -20.15 -7.53 -4.25
CA ASN A 20 -21.31 -7.05 -3.47
C ASN A 20 -20.88 -6.28 -2.22
N ILE A 21 -19.89 -6.80 -1.49
CA ILE A 21 -19.37 -6.12 -0.30
C ILE A 21 -18.59 -4.85 -0.69
N LYS A 22 -17.85 -4.84 -1.81
CA LYS A 22 -17.10 -3.70 -2.32
C LYS A 22 -17.95 -2.45 -2.46
N LYS A 23 -19.19 -2.58 -2.94
CA LYS A 23 -20.12 -1.46 -3.14
C LYS A 23 -20.59 -0.83 -1.82
N LYS A 24 -20.45 -1.55 -0.70
CA LYS A 24 -20.94 -1.18 0.63
C LYS A 24 -19.83 -1.04 1.66
N SER A 25 -18.55 -0.95 1.24
CA SER A 25 -17.42 -0.99 2.17
C SER A 25 -16.45 0.15 1.94
N SER A 26 -15.79 0.56 3.01
CA SER A 26 -14.63 1.45 2.95
C SER A 26 -13.37 0.61 2.74
N LEU A 27 -12.69 0.82 1.61
CA LEU A 27 -11.52 0.03 1.20
C LEU A 27 -10.32 0.92 0.93
N TYR A 28 -9.13 0.41 1.19
CA TYR A 28 -7.93 0.85 0.49
C TYR A 28 -7.87 0.19 -0.89
N VAL A 29 -7.15 0.78 -1.83
CA VAL A 29 -7.00 0.23 -3.19
C VAL A 29 -6.46 -1.20 -3.19
N PHE A 30 -5.66 -1.56 -2.20
CA PHE A 30 -5.01 -2.88 -2.05
C PHE A 30 -5.97 -4.01 -1.65
N GLN A 31 -7.19 -3.72 -1.21
CA GLN A 31 -8.23 -4.69 -0.89
C GLN A 31 -9.25 -4.87 -2.03
N LEU A 32 -9.06 -4.19 -3.14
CA LEU A 32 -9.91 -4.40 -4.31
C LEU A 32 -9.82 -5.84 -4.80
N PRO A 33 -10.94 -6.45 -5.21
CA PRO A 33 -10.95 -7.80 -5.79
C PRO A 33 -9.93 -7.97 -6.91
N GLU A 34 -9.81 -6.95 -7.76
CA GLU A 34 -8.88 -6.93 -8.89
C GLU A 34 -7.42 -6.95 -8.43
N TRP A 35 -7.11 -6.30 -7.29
CA TRP A 35 -5.77 -6.31 -6.71
C TRP A 35 -5.44 -7.68 -6.10
N ILE A 36 -6.37 -8.23 -5.33
CA ILE A 36 -6.24 -9.55 -4.71
C ILE A 36 -6.04 -10.63 -5.78
N ASP A 37 -6.85 -10.60 -6.84
CA ASP A 37 -6.78 -11.54 -7.95
C ASP A 37 -5.43 -11.50 -8.68
N VAL A 38 -4.90 -10.30 -8.95
CA VAL A 38 -3.57 -10.14 -9.55
C VAL A 38 -2.47 -10.66 -8.63
N VAL A 39 -2.57 -10.46 -7.32
CA VAL A 39 -1.61 -11.02 -6.37
C VAL A 39 -1.68 -12.54 -6.35
N ILE A 40 -2.87 -13.13 -6.41
CA ILE A 40 -3.06 -14.58 -6.47
C ILE A 40 -2.44 -15.15 -7.76
N SER A 41 -2.79 -14.58 -8.91
CA SER A 41 -2.37 -15.06 -10.24
C SER A 41 -0.84 -15.02 -10.43
N ASN A 42 -0.16 -14.06 -9.77
CA ASN A 42 1.29 -13.86 -9.88
C ASN A 42 2.08 -14.46 -8.68
N SER A 43 1.44 -15.23 -7.82
CA SER A 43 2.08 -15.73 -6.60
C SER A 43 2.58 -17.17 -6.78
N ASN A 44 3.90 -17.34 -6.89
CA ASN A 44 4.55 -18.66 -7.03
C ASN A 44 4.60 -19.47 -5.72
N ASN A 45 4.30 -18.86 -4.57
CA ASN A 45 4.46 -19.43 -3.23
C ASN A 45 3.15 -19.55 -2.45
N LEU A 46 1.99 -19.45 -3.13
CA LEU A 46 0.69 -19.67 -2.52
C LEU A 46 0.39 -21.17 -2.47
N ASP A 47 0.58 -21.79 -1.30
CA ASP A 47 0.25 -23.20 -1.15
C ASP A 47 -1.27 -23.40 -1.13
N LYS A 48 -2.01 -22.53 -0.41
CA LYS A 48 -3.47 -22.64 -0.27
C LYS A 48 -4.13 -21.30 0.00
N LEU A 49 -5.19 -21.00 -0.76
CA LEU A 49 -6.09 -19.89 -0.46
C LEU A 49 -6.94 -20.21 0.79
N LYS A 50 -7.19 -19.19 1.60
CA LYS A 50 -8.04 -19.25 2.79
C LYS A 50 -8.85 -17.96 2.90
N ILE A 51 -9.65 -17.67 1.88
CA ILE A 51 -10.49 -16.47 1.88
C ILE A 51 -11.70 -16.72 2.75
N VAL A 52 -11.80 -15.97 3.85
CA VAL A 52 -12.85 -16.13 4.86
C VAL A 52 -13.92 -15.08 4.64
N PHE A 53 -15.17 -15.53 4.57
CA PHE A 53 -16.34 -14.68 4.60
C PHE A 53 -17.05 -14.86 5.94
N ILE A 54 -17.39 -13.74 6.57
CA ILE A 54 -18.24 -13.72 7.77
C ILE A 54 -19.58 -13.13 7.36
N PHE A 55 -20.63 -13.83 7.76
CA PHE A 55 -22.01 -13.50 7.47
C PHE A 55 -22.75 -13.15 8.77
N ASN A 56 -23.66 -12.20 8.68
CA ASN A 56 -24.78 -12.07 9.62
C ASN A 56 -26.04 -12.50 8.87
N ASP A 57 -26.61 -13.64 9.25
CA ASP A 57 -27.64 -14.36 8.49
C ASP A 57 -27.17 -14.61 7.04
N ASN A 58 -27.74 -13.92 6.04
CA ASN A 58 -27.37 -14.08 4.64
C ASN A 58 -26.48 -12.96 4.11
N ASP A 59 -26.22 -11.92 4.91
CA ASP A 59 -25.44 -10.77 4.47
C ASP A 59 -23.95 -10.94 4.80
N VAL A 60 -23.09 -10.73 3.82
CA VAL A 60 -21.65 -10.69 4.05
C VAL A 60 -21.30 -9.39 4.77
N ILE A 61 -20.78 -9.51 5.97
CA ILE A 61 -20.38 -8.36 6.80
C ILE A 61 -18.88 -8.13 6.79
N LEU A 62 -18.07 -9.17 6.48
CA LEU A 62 -16.62 -9.07 6.44
C LEU A 62 -16.01 -10.11 5.51
N VAL A 63 -14.91 -9.74 4.84
CA VAL A 63 -14.04 -10.68 4.11
C VAL A 63 -12.61 -10.55 4.60
N ALA A 64 -11.96 -11.68 4.91
CA ALA A 64 -10.53 -11.72 5.22
C ALA A 64 -9.78 -12.49 4.11
N PRO A 65 -9.00 -11.81 3.27
CA PRO A 65 -8.21 -12.44 2.20
C PRO A 65 -6.93 -13.07 2.78
N LEU A 66 -7.04 -14.27 3.31
CA LEU A 66 -5.94 -15.02 3.90
C LEU A 66 -5.44 -16.12 2.96
N CYS A 67 -4.21 -16.57 3.21
CA CYS A 67 -3.59 -17.71 2.53
C CYS A 67 -2.58 -18.40 3.46
N ILE A 68 -2.20 -19.62 3.09
CA ILE A 68 -1.06 -20.31 3.67
C ILE A 68 0.06 -20.27 2.63
N ARG A 69 1.25 -19.85 3.06
CA ARG A 69 2.49 -19.83 2.26
C ARG A 69 3.56 -20.68 2.94
N THR A 70 4.38 -21.34 2.14
CA THR A 70 5.60 -21.97 2.66
C THR A 70 6.80 -21.04 2.43
N VAL A 71 7.40 -20.58 3.52
CA VAL A 71 8.57 -19.70 3.52
C VAL A 71 9.70 -20.38 4.27
N TYR A 72 10.78 -20.76 3.56
CA TYR A 72 11.90 -21.55 4.13
C TYR A 72 11.44 -22.79 4.89
N GLY A 73 10.47 -23.54 4.33
CA GLY A 73 9.90 -24.75 4.92
C GLY A 73 8.95 -24.53 6.12
N CYS A 74 8.66 -23.30 6.48
CA CYS A 74 7.68 -22.92 7.51
C CYS A 74 6.35 -22.54 6.85
N LYS A 75 5.23 -23.16 7.24
CA LYS A 75 3.88 -22.85 6.77
C LYS A 75 3.33 -21.67 7.55
N GLU A 76 3.18 -20.53 6.87
CA GLU A 76 2.71 -19.28 7.45
C GLU A 76 1.26 -18.99 7.03
N LEU A 77 0.34 -18.82 8.00
CA LEU A 77 -0.96 -18.19 7.76
C LEU A 77 -0.74 -16.69 7.66
N CYS A 78 -1.04 -16.10 6.51
CA CYS A 78 -0.79 -14.69 6.23
C CYS A 78 -1.86 -14.09 5.32
N TRP A 79 -1.78 -12.77 5.11
CA TRP A 79 -2.60 -12.10 4.10
C TRP A 79 -2.19 -12.49 2.68
N ILE A 80 -3.16 -12.49 1.75
CA ILE A 80 -2.89 -12.49 0.32
C ILE A 80 -2.28 -11.12 -0.01
N SER A 81 -0.95 -11.08 -0.16
CA SER A 81 -0.22 -9.85 -0.41
C SER A 81 1.09 -10.09 -1.17
N SER A 82 1.61 -9.04 -1.78
CA SER A 82 2.86 -9.05 -2.52
C SER A 82 3.69 -7.79 -2.22
N GLU A 83 4.77 -7.60 -2.97
CA GLU A 83 5.62 -6.41 -2.87
C GLU A 83 4.88 -5.12 -3.21
N ILE A 84 3.84 -5.19 -4.06
CA ILE A 84 3.05 -4.02 -4.45
C ILE A 84 1.88 -3.71 -3.50
N THR A 85 1.72 -4.48 -2.41
CA THR A 85 0.64 -4.31 -1.43
C THR A 85 1.18 -3.61 -0.19
N ASP A 86 0.79 -2.36 0.05
CA ASP A 86 1.26 -1.59 1.20
C ASP A 86 0.39 -1.72 2.45
N TYR A 87 -0.91 -2.00 2.29
CA TYR A 87 -1.84 -2.24 3.39
C TYR A 87 -2.49 -3.60 3.24
N ASN A 88 -2.45 -4.38 4.31
CA ASN A 88 -3.16 -5.65 4.42
C ASN A 88 -4.28 -5.51 5.44
N ASN A 89 -5.49 -5.92 5.08
CA ASN A 89 -6.61 -5.78 5.98
C ASN A 89 -7.78 -6.71 5.61
N ILE A 90 -8.72 -6.78 6.54
CA ILE A 90 -10.06 -7.26 6.25
C ILE A 90 -10.85 -6.22 5.44
N ILE A 91 -11.80 -6.69 4.66
CA ILE A 91 -12.79 -5.88 3.96
C ILE A 91 -14.04 -5.90 4.84
N ILE A 92 -14.49 -4.72 5.27
CA ILE A 92 -15.62 -4.57 6.18
C ILE A 92 -16.77 -3.89 5.43
N SER A 93 -17.96 -4.52 5.49
CA SER A 93 -19.19 -3.93 4.99
C SER A 93 -19.73 -2.85 5.95
N ASP A 94 -20.50 -1.90 5.41
CA ASP A 94 -21.22 -0.92 6.24
C ASP A 94 -22.25 -1.56 7.19
N LEU A 95 -22.61 -2.82 6.94
CA LEU A 95 -23.49 -3.61 7.82
C LEU A 95 -22.76 -4.18 9.05
N PHE A 96 -21.43 -4.04 9.13
CA PHE A 96 -20.65 -4.55 10.24
C PHE A 96 -20.88 -3.72 11.51
N ASN A 97 -21.33 -4.38 12.56
CA ASN A 97 -21.47 -3.74 13.87
C ASN A 97 -20.16 -3.84 14.67
N TYR A 98 -19.48 -2.71 14.88
CA TYR A 98 -18.24 -2.63 15.66
C TYR A 98 -18.41 -2.88 17.15
N GLU A 99 -19.62 -2.71 17.68
CA GLU A 99 -19.94 -2.92 19.10
C GLU A 99 -20.29 -4.39 19.40
N ASP A 100 -20.40 -5.23 18.36
CA ASP A 100 -20.74 -6.65 18.55
C ASP A 100 -19.53 -7.44 19.06
N ASN A 101 -19.60 -7.82 20.33
CA ASN A 101 -18.58 -8.66 20.99
C ASN A 101 -18.45 -10.06 20.35
N ASN A 102 -19.42 -10.51 19.55
CA ASN A 102 -19.38 -11.80 18.88
C ASN A 102 -18.29 -11.85 17.80
N PHE A 103 -17.94 -10.70 17.18
CA PHE A 103 -16.88 -10.67 16.16
C PHE A 103 -15.56 -11.22 16.70
N LYS A 104 -15.13 -10.82 17.89
CA LYS A 104 -13.88 -11.30 18.48
C LYS A 104 -13.88 -12.82 18.63
N THR A 105 -14.96 -13.38 19.15
CA THR A 105 -15.13 -14.83 19.34
C THR A 105 -15.10 -15.58 18.00
N VAL A 106 -15.79 -15.06 16.98
CA VAL A 106 -15.81 -15.63 15.64
C VAL A 106 -14.41 -15.56 15.01
N TRP A 107 -13.72 -14.42 15.15
CA TRP A 107 -12.37 -14.26 14.64
C TRP A 107 -11.37 -15.22 15.29
N GLU A 108 -11.41 -15.35 16.62
CA GLU A 108 -10.56 -16.31 17.36
C GLU A 108 -10.81 -17.76 16.91
N LYS A 109 -12.07 -18.13 16.66
CA LYS A 109 -12.42 -19.44 16.10
C LYS A 109 -11.85 -19.64 14.69
N ILE A 110 -12.02 -18.66 13.81
CA ILE A 110 -11.46 -18.70 12.45
C ILE A 110 -9.96 -18.91 12.49
N ILE A 111 -9.26 -18.11 13.29
CA ILE A 111 -7.79 -18.22 13.42
C ILE A 111 -7.39 -19.57 13.98
N LYS A 112 -8.11 -20.12 14.93
CA LYS A 112 -7.89 -21.48 15.47
C LYS A 112 -8.05 -22.52 14.37
N ASP A 113 -9.18 -22.53 13.66
CA ASP A 113 -9.49 -23.54 12.62
C ASP A 113 -8.47 -23.48 11.44
N LEU A 114 -7.97 -22.28 11.10
CA LEU A 114 -6.96 -22.11 10.04
C LEU A 114 -5.54 -22.44 10.50
N SER A 115 -5.27 -22.33 11.79
CA SER A 115 -3.92 -22.50 12.34
C SER A 115 -3.49 -23.95 12.53
N ASP A 116 -4.41 -24.91 12.57
CA ASP A 116 -4.13 -26.34 12.82
C ASP A 116 -3.14 -26.95 11.80
N LYS A 117 -2.99 -26.35 10.61
CA LYS A 117 -2.12 -26.80 9.53
C LYS A 117 -0.92 -25.87 9.29
N CYS A 118 -0.68 -24.92 10.20
CA CYS A 118 0.35 -23.89 10.07
C CYS A 118 1.41 -24.03 11.16
N ASP A 119 2.61 -23.54 10.86
CA ASP A 119 3.72 -23.43 11.80
C ASP A 119 3.73 -22.05 12.48
N LEU A 120 3.23 -21.01 11.78
CA LEU A 120 3.26 -19.63 12.21
C LEU A 120 2.03 -18.88 11.71
N ILE A 121 1.49 -17.98 12.51
CA ILE A 121 0.57 -16.93 12.03
C ILE A 121 1.37 -15.65 11.91
N PHE A 122 1.33 -15.00 10.74
CA PHE A 122 2.01 -13.73 10.51
C PHE A 122 1.14 -12.78 9.69
N LEU A 123 0.35 -11.96 10.37
CA LEU A 123 -0.51 -10.94 9.78
C LEU A 123 0.18 -9.58 9.90
N ASN A 124 0.75 -9.08 8.81
CA ASN A 124 1.54 -7.85 8.79
C ASN A 124 0.85 -6.72 8.01
N LYS A 125 1.41 -5.52 8.11
CA LYS A 125 0.94 -4.32 7.40
C LYS A 125 -0.53 -3.97 7.68
N ASN A 126 -1.01 -4.21 8.91
CA ASN A 126 -2.39 -3.89 9.28
C ASN A 126 -2.46 -2.41 9.68
N PRO A 127 -3.25 -1.57 8.98
CA PRO A 127 -3.43 -0.17 9.35
C PRO A 127 -4.28 -0.03 10.62
N GLU A 128 -4.00 1.01 11.41
CA GLU A 128 -4.73 1.35 12.65
C GLU A 128 -6.22 1.59 12.39
N PHE A 129 -6.53 2.15 11.22
CA PHE A 129 -7.89 2.48 10.82
C PHE A 129 -8.26 1.78 9.52
N ILE A 130 -9.56 1.51 9.36
CA ILE A 130 -10.22 1.15 8.11
C ILE A 130 -11.16 2.29 7.80
N ALA A 131 -10.86 3.09 6.76
CA ALA A 131 -11.45 4.40 6.56
C ALA A 131 -11.27 5.29 7.81
N SER A 132 -12.37 5.72 8.44
CA SER A 132 -12.35 6.56 9.64
C SER A 132 -12.55 5.79 10.95
N ARG A 133 -12.69 4.45 10.91
CA ARG A 133 -12.98 3.62 12.08
C ARG A 133 -11.77 2.81 12.51
N TYR A 134 -11.62 2.61 13.82
CA TYR A 134 -10.54 1.78 14.35
C TYR A 134 -10.65 0.34 13.83
N ASN A 135 -9.52 -0.24 13.45
CA ASN A 135 -9.48 -1.59 12.90
C ASN A 135 -9.80 -2.62 13.98
N PRO A 136 -10.92 -3.38 13.87
CA PRO A 136 -11.37 -4.28 14.93
C PRO A 136 -10.44 -5.47 15.19
N LEU A 137 -9.49 -5.75 14.29
CA LEU A 137 -8.48 -6.78 14.51
C LEU A 137 -7.42 -6.36 15.52
N ILE A 138 -7.14 -5.04 15.64
CA ILE A 138 -6.02 -4.56 16.44
C ILE A 138 -6.37 -4.58 17.91
N ASN A 139 -5.63 -5.39 18.67
CA ASN A 139 -5.72 -5.54 20.11
C ASN A 139 -4.32 -5.61 20.73
N SER A 140 -4.22 -5.91 22.03
CA SER A 140 -2.95 -5.97 22.77
C SER A 140 -1.92 -6.98 22.23
N ASN A 141 -2.34 -7.95 21.42
CA ASN A 141 -1.46 -8.94 20.80
C ASN A 141 -0.80 -8.43 19.50
N TYR A 142 -1.30 -7.32 18.95
CA TYR A 142 -0.71 -6.67 17.79
C TYR A 142 0.43 -5.75 18.19
N LYS A 143 1.52 -5.80 17.43
CA LYS A 143 2.73 -5.02 17.69
C LYS A 143 2.86 -3.91 16.67
N TYR A 144 3.27 -2.74 17.12
CA TYR A 144 3.62 -1.62 16.24
C TYR A 144 4.73 -2.01 15.26
N TYR A 145 4.54 -1.64 14.00
CA TYR A 145 5.48 -1.92 12.92
C TYR A 145 6.16 -0.64 12.40
N GLN A 146 5.37 0.30 11.88
CA GLN A 146 5.80 1.56 11.28
C GLN A 146 4.61 2.52 11.19
N LYS A 147 4.83 3.74 10.72
CA LYS A 147 3.77 4.66 10.38
C LYS A 147 3.41 4.62 8.89
N SER A 148 2.26 5.13 8.58
CA SER A 148 1.85 5.62 7.27
C SER A 148 1.47 7.08 7.37
N TYR A 149 1.66 7.83 6.29
CA TYR A 149 1.50 9.28 6.26
C TYR A 149 0.52 9.68 5.18
N GLN A 150 -0.36 10.64 5.51
CA GLN A 150 -1.35 11.16 4.58
C GLN A 150 -1.35 12.69 4.59
N LEU A 151 -1.63 13.28 3.43
CA LEU A 151 -1.94 14.68 3.28
C LEU A 151 -3.41 14.81 2.92
N ASN A 152 -4.24 15.25 3.88
CA ASN A 152 -5.62 15.57 3.63
C ASN A 152 -5.70 16.94 2.92
N LEU A 153 -6.36 16.99 1.77
CA LEU A 153 -6.50 18.16 0.92
C LEU A 153 -7.87 18.86 1.06
N ASN A 154 -8.77 18.35 1.88
CA ASN A 154 -10.05 18.99 2.15
C ASN A 154 -9.82 20.31 2.88
N LYS A 155 -10.29 21.42 2.31
CA LYS A 155 -10.07 22.80 2.82
C LYS A 155 -8.58 23.11 3.05
N PHE A 156 -7.71 22.57 2.20
CA PHE A 156 -6.26 22.67 2.35
C PHE A 156 -5.72 23.99 1.83
N ASP A 157 -5.02 24.71 2.69
CA ASP A 157 -4.21 25.88 2.33
C ASP A 157 -2.74 25.47 2.19
N TYR A 158 -2.29 25.37 0.94
CA TYR A 158 -0.90 24.99 0.63
C TYR A 158 0.11 25.97 1.24
N ASN A 159 -0.14 27.26 1.17
CA ASN A 159 0.80 28.28 1.65
C ASN A 159 0.96 28.20 3.17
N ASN A 160 -0.15 28.08 3.89
CA ASN A 160 -0.14 27.93 5.33
C ASN A 160 0.57 26.62 5.74
N PHE A 161 0.23 25.50 5.10
CA PHE A 161 0.90 24.22 5.34
C PHE A 161 2.41 24.29 5.09
N TYR A 162 2.82 24.80 3.92
CA TYR A 162 4.23 24.92 3.56
C TYR A 162 4.98 25.82 4.53
N ASN A 163 4.37 26.94 4.95
CA ASN A 163 4.95 27.87 5.88
C ASN A 163 5.13 27.30 7.29
N ASN A 164 4.21 26.48 7.75
CA ASN A 164 4.28 25.83 9.07
C ASN A 164 5.27 24.67 9.12
N LYS A 165 5.41 23.93 8.02
CA LYS A 165 6.33 22.79 7.94
C LYS A 165 7.79 23.19 7.65
N ASN A 166 8.04 24.40 7.16
CA ASN A 166 9.38 24.82 6.72
C ASN A 166 9.82 26.11 7.41
N ASN A 167 11.02 26.06 8.00
CA ASN A 167 11.65 27.27 8.57
C ASN A 167 12.19 28.18 7.46
N SER A 168 12.61 29.41 7.82
CA SER A 168 13.10 30.42 6.88
C SER A 168 14.30 29.93 6.05
N LYS A 169 15.22 29.19 6.66
CA LYS A 169 16.40 28.63 5.98
C LYS A 169 16.00 27.60 4.92
N SER A 170 15.05 26.71 5.23
CA SER A 170 14.50 25.73 4.28
C SER A 170 13.82 26.41 3.10
N LYS A 171 12.98 27.41 3.37
CA LYS A 171 12.29 28.21 2.35
C LYS A 171 13.26 28.93 1.42
N GLN A 172 14.30 29.55 1.97
CA GLN A 172 15.34 30.21 1.18
C GLN A 172 16.10 29.20 0.31
N THR A 173 16.40 28.02 0.87
CA THR A 173 17.06 26.94 0.13
C THR A 173 16.19 26.43 -1.02
N ASP A 174 14.91 26.24 -0.78
CA ASP A 174 13.94 25.81 -1.81
C ASP A 174 13.87 26.86 -2.93
N ARG A 175 13.65 28.14 -2.62
CA ARG A 175 13.62 29.23 -3.62
C ARG A 175 14.88 29.26 -4.48
N ARG A 176 16.07 29.12 -3.87
CA ARG A 176 17.34 29.09 -4.61
C ARG A 176 17.45 27.88 -5.54
N LYS A 177 17.04 26.68 -5.07
CA LYS A 177 17.07 25.46 -5.87
C LYS A 177 16.03 25.52 -6.99
N GLU A 178 14.84 25.99 -6.72
CA GLU A 178 13.76 26.17 -7.69
C GLU A 178 14.18 27.13 -8.81
N LYS A 179 14.77 28.28 -8.47
CA LYS A 179 15.31 29.24 -9.45
C LYS A 179 16.36 28.57 -10.36
N LYS A 180 17.21 27.69 -9.81
CA LYS A 180 18.20 26.95 -10.61
C LYS A 180 17.56 25.87 -11.49
N LEU A 181 16.51 25.20 -11.01
CA LEU A 181 15.78 24.21 -11.82
C LEU A 181 14.98 24.90 -12.93
N ASN A 182 14.37 26.06 -12.67
CA ASN A 182 13.61 26.82 -13.67
C ASN A 182 14.47 27.72 -14.59
N TYR A 183 15.77 27.68 -14.42
CA TYR A 183 16.67 28.45 -15.29
C TYR A 183 16.48 27.99 -16.74
N ASN A 184 16.23 28.94 -17.67
CA ASN A 184 15.84 28.75 -19.07
C ASN A 184 14.42 28.19 -19.33
N SER A 185 13.53 28.17 -18.33
CA SER A 185 12.10 27.80 -18.48
C SER A 185 11.84 26.43 -19.16
N ASP A 186 12.77 25.50 -19.05
CA ASP A 186 12.72 24.16 -19.67
C ASP A 186 12.39 23.03 -18.67
N LEU A 187 11.87 23.42 -17.50
CA LEU A 187 11.29 22.50 -16.51
C LEU A 187 9.84 22.18 -16.88
N THR A 188 9.54 20.91 -17.08
CA THR A 188 8.20 20.46 -17.46
C THR A 188 7.68 19.39 -16.53
N TYR A 189 6.38 19.45 -16.25
CA TYR A 189 5.64 18.43 -15.50
C TYR A 189 4.61 17.80 -16.42
N SER A 190 4.55 16.46 -16.44
CA SER A 190 3.50 15.73 -17.14
C SER A 190 2.82 14.75 -16.20
N TYR A 191 1.53 14.51 -16.42
CA TYR A 191 0.69 13.58 -15.66
C TYR A 191 -0.01 12.68 -16.68
N GLU A 192 0.41 11.43 -16.76
CA GLU A 192 -0.07 10.48 -17.75
C GLU A 192 -0.94 9.43 -17.10
N ASN A 193 -2.21 9.33 -17.53
CA ASN A 193 -3.04 8.19 -17.18
C ASN A 193 -2.52 6.95 -17.90
N LEU A 194 -2.24 5.92 -17.12
CA LEU A 194 -1.64 4.69 -17.64
C LEU A 194 -2.71 3.74 -18.17
N ASN A 195 -2.33 3.08 -19.25
CA ASN A 195 -3.08 1.99 -19.87
C ASN A 195 -2.08 1.00 -20.50
N TYR A 196 -2.57 -0.01 -21.17
CA TYR A 196 -1.74 -1.03 -21.80
C TYR A 196 -0.73 -0.45 -22.80
N THR A 197 -1.09 0.61 -23.57
CA THR A 197 -0.24 1.15 -24.65
C THR A 197 0.98 1.90 -24.16
N ASN A 198 0.91 2.52 -22.98
CA ASN A 198 2.03 3.28 -22.39
C ASN A 198 2.69 2.57 -21.19
N PHE A 199 2.38 1.28 -20.96
CA PHE A 199 2.92 0.48 -19.85
C PHE A 199 4.45 0.42 -19.80
N ARG A 200 5.14 0.56 -20.95
CA ARG A 200 6.60 0.61 -21.02
C ARG A 200 7.22 1.65 -20.07
N LEU A 201 6.52 2.76 -19.84
CA LEU A 201 6.98 3.79 -18.90
C LEU A 201 7.07 3.27 -17.46
N VAL A 202 6.16 2.37 -17.07
CA VAL A 202 6.18 1.72 -15.75
C VAL A 202 7.33 0.72 -15.67
N GLN A 203 7.56 -0.06 -16.72
CA GLN A 203 8.69 -1.01 -16.74
C GLN A 203 10.03 -0.26 -16.55
N GLU A 204 10.23 0.85 -17.27
CA GLU A 204 11.42 1.69 -17.12
C GLU A 204 11.56 2.21 -15.68
N LEU A 205 10.47 2.74 -15.09
CA LEU A 205 10.48 3.25 -13.73
C LEU A 205 10.82 2.17 -12.70
N VAL A 206 10.19 1.00 -12.79
CA VAL A 206 10.42 -0.13 -11.86
C VAL A 206 11.86 -0.63 -11.99
N SER A 207 12.37 -0.77 -13.22
CA SER A 207 13.76 -1.17 -13.49
C SER A 207 14.77 -0.21 -12.84
N GLU A 208 14.65 1.09 -13.08
CA GLU A 208 15.53 2.08 -12.49
C GLU A 208 15.44 2.13 -10.96
N LYS A 209 14.22 1.94 -10.41
CA LYS A 209 14.02 1.86 -8.96
C LYS A 209 14.73 0.66 -8.35
N MET A 210 14.65 -0.52 -8.98
CA MET A 210 15.35 -1.73 -8.53
C MET A 210 16.87 -1.56 -8.56
N LEU A 211 17.41 -0.98 -9.63
CA LEU A 211 18.83 -0.64 -9.70
C LEU A 211 19.27 0.30 -8.57
N SER A 212 18.40 1.24 -8.18
CA SER A 212 18.71 2.14 -7.07
C SER A 212 18.75 1.40 -5.71
N TYR A 213 17.95 0.37 -5.49
CA TYR A 213 17.99 -0.47 -4.28
C TYR A 213 19.21 -1.38 -4.25
N GLN A 214 19.54 -2.04 -5.38
CA GLN A 214 20.73 -2.89 -5.50
C GLN A 214 22.02 -2.11 -5.19
N SER A 215 22.12 -0.87 -5.70
CA SER A 215 23.30 -0.03 -5.43
C SER A 215 23.48 0.34 -3.96
N LYS A 216 22.42 0.26 -3.16
CA LYS A 216 22.45 0.51 -1.71
C LYS A 216 22.52 -0.76 -0.86
N LYS A 217 22.62 -1.96 -1.49
CA LYS A 217 22.47 -3.26 -0.85
C LYS A 217 21.15 -3.42 -0.07
N GLU A 218 20.15 -2.64 -0.46
CA GLU A 218 18.79 -2.78 0.03
C GLU A 218 18.13 -3.98 -0.68
N LYS A 219 17.02 -4.45 -0.16
CA LYS A 219 16.24 -5.63 -0.55
C LYS A 219 16.38 -6.10 -2.01
N THR A 220 16.50 -7.40 -2.21
CA THR A 220 16.23 -8.07 -3.49
C THR A 220 14.72 -8.21 -3.66
N PHE A 221 14.18 -7.63 -4.73
CA PHE A 221 12.79 -7.77 -5.13
C PHE A 221 12.69 -8.62 -6.39
N ASN A 222 11.62 -9.38 -6.54
CA ASN A 222 11.32 -10.06 -7.79
C ASN A 222 10.79 -9.03 -8.81
N TYR A 223 11.71 -8.46 -9.62
CA TYR A 223 11.40 -7.43 -10.61
C TYR A 223 10.30 -7.87 -11.57
N GLU A 224 10.42 -9.07 -12.14
CA GLU A 224 9.48 -9.58 -13.14
C GLU A 224 8.06 -9.70 -12.55
N ASN A 225 7.95 -10.20 -11.34
CA ASN A 225 6.68 -10.32 -10.64
C ASN A 225 6.03 -8.95 -10.41
N ILE A 226 6.80 -7.97 -9.94
CA ILE A 226 6.30 -6.60 -9.72
C ILE A 226 5.80 -5.99 -11.04
N VAL A 227 6.58 -6.11 -12.12
CA VAL A 227 6.21 -5.60 -13.44
C VAL A 227 4.94 -6.28 -13.96
N ASN A 228 4.84 -7.60 -13.85
CA ASN A 228 3.66 -8.34 -14.31
C ASN A 228 2.40 -7.94 -13.53
N GLN A 229 2.49 -7.82 -12.21
CA GLN A 229 1.36 -7.38 -11.39
C GLN A 229 0.87 -5.97 -11.79
N TYR A 230 1.78 -5.00 -11.96
CA TYR A 230 1.37 -3.67 -12.44
C TYR A 230 0.80 -3.71 -13.85
N LYS A 231 1.37 -4.54 -14.75
CA LYS A 231 0.84 -4.71 -16.10
C LYS A 231 -0.60 -5.21 -16.11
N GLU A 232 -0.89 -6.23 -15.33
CA GLU A 232 -2.25 -6.77 -15.22
C GLU A 232 -3.21 -5.74 -14.63
N LEU A 233 -2.85 -5.06 -13.52
CA LEU A 233 -3.67 -4.03 -12.91
C LEU A 233 -3.96 -2.87 -13.87
N ILE A 234 -2.96 -2.38 -14.60
CA ILE A 234 -3.09 -1.25 -15.53
C ILE A 234 -3.91 -1.65 -16.77
N SER A 235 -3.87 -2.93 -17.16
CA SER A 235 -4.58 -3.44 -18.35
C SER A 235 -6.07 -3.72 -18.11
N ARG A 236 -6.53 -3.73 -16.84
CA ARG A 236 -7.93 -4.00 -16.51
C ARG A 236 -8.83 -2.86 -16.98
N LYS A 237 -9.80 -3.19 -17.85
CA LYS A 237 -10.81 -2.25 -18.31
C LYS A 237 -11.90 -2.07 -17.24
N ASN A 238 -12.50 -0.88 -17.20
CA ASN A 238 -13.62 -0.55 -16.28
C ASN A 238 -13.29 -0.72 -14.77
N SER A 239 -12.02 -0.53 -14.39
CA SER A 239 -11.63 -0.51 -12.99
C SER A 239 -12.06 0.78 -12.31
N ASP A 240 -12.40 0.70 -11.01
CA ASP A 240 -12.74 1.88 -10.19
C ASP A 240 -11.50 2.70 -9.80
N TYR A 241 -10.32 2.27 -10.21
CA TYR A 241 -9.05 2.95 -9.97
C TYR A 241 -8.37 3.36 -11.28
N LYS A 242 -7.50 4.37 -11.19
CA LYS A 242 -6.73 4.87 -12.33
C LYS A 242 -5.27 4.99 -11.95
N PHE A 243 -4.38 4.32 -12.66
CA PHE A 243 -2.94 4.53 -12.52
C PHE A 243 -2.52 5.82 -13.21
N ASN A 244 -1.66 6.56 -12.55
CA ASN A 244 -1.10 7.81 -13.03
C ASN A 244 0.41 7.79 -12.89
N LEU A 245 1.12 8.18 -13.95
CA LEU A 245 2.56 8.40 -13.92
C LEU A 245 2.84 9.89 -14.08
N SER A 246 3.38 10.48 -13.04
CA SER A 246 3.83 11.86 -13.04
C SER A 246 5.33 11.90 -13.34
N ILE A 247 5.76 12.77 -14.26
CA ILE A 247 7.14 12.89 -14.71
C ILE A 247 7.56 14.36 -14.67
N LEU A 248 8.68 14.63 -13.99
CA LEU A 248 9.37 15.91 -14.01
C LEU A 248 10.58 15.79 -14.92
N LYS A 249 10.65 16.65 -15.95
CA LYS A 249 11.77 16.73 -16.90
C LYS A 249 12.45 18.09 -16.81
N LYS A 250 13.76 18.09 -17.04
CA LYS A 250 14.60 19.27 -17.28
C LYS A 250 15.44 19.02 -18.51
N ASN A 251 15.45 19.96 -19.47
CA ASN A 251 16.12 19.79 -20.76
C ASN A 251 15.72 18.47 -21.45
N ASN A 252 14.43 18.16 -21.48
CA ASN A 252 13.87 16.90 -21.98
C ASN A 252 14.32 15.60 -21.26
N LYS A 253 15.18 15.67 -20.25
CA LYS A 253 15.63 14.52 -19.45
C LYS A 253 14.73 14.32 -18.25
N LYS A 254 14.29 13.09 -17.96
CA LYS A 254 13.56 12.73 -16.75
C LYS A 254 14.49 12.95 -15.54
N ILE A 255 14.05 13.75 -14.56
CA ILE A 255 14.81 13.99 -13.31
C ILE A 255 14.08 13.49 -12.07
N SER A 256 12.76 13.32 -12.15
CA SER A 256 11.94 12.66 -11.13
C SER A 256 10.70 12.03 -11.76
N SER A 257 10.29 10.87 -11.24
CA SER A 257 9.05 10.19 -11.65
C SER A 257 8.32 9.65 -10.42
N ILE A 258 6.99 9.65 -10.47
CA ILE A 258 6.12 9.13 -9.41
C ILE A 258 5.02 8.29 -10.05
N LEU A 259 4.98 6.99 -9.73
CA LEU A 259 3.83 6.15 -10.02
C LEU A 259 2.86 6.24 -8.87
N GLY A 260 1.62 6.54 -9.17
CA GLY A 260 0.52 6.53 -8.22
C GLY A 260 -0.71 5.83 -8.78
N VAL A 261 -1.67 5.56 -7.89
CA VAL A 261 -3.00 5.07 -8.25
C VAL A 261 -4.06 5.91 -7.55
N ILE A 262 -5.09 6.30 -8.29
CA ILE A 262 -6.20 7.10 -7.78
C ILE A 262 -7.38 6.15 -7.56
N PHE A 263 -7.92 6.14 -6.35
CA PHE A 263 -9.09 5.38 -5.98
C PHE A 263 -9.88 6.13 -4.89
N ASN A 264 -11.19 6.26 -5.06
CA ASN A 264 -12.10 6.95 -4.13
C ASN A 264 -11.60 8.33 -3.66
N GLY A 265 -11.09 9.15 -4.60
CA GLY A 265 -10.56 10.49 -4.28
C GLY A 265 -9.22 10.50 -3.57
N VAL A 266 -8.58 9.37 -3.38
CA VAL A 266 -7.25 9.23 -2.76
C VAL A 266 -6.20 8.95 -3.84
N TYR A 267 -5.11 9.72 -3.85
CA TYR A 267 -3.92 9.43 -4.64
C TYR A 267 -2.93 8.63 -3.78
N TYR A 268 -2.75 7.36 -4.06
CA TYR A 268 -1.76 6.49 -3.42
C TYR A 268 -0.40 6.66 -4.12
N TYR A 269 0.58 7.13 -3.38
CA TYR A 269 1.93 7.44 -3.83
C TYR A 269 2.81 6.19 -3.76
N LEU A 270 2.87 5.39 -4.84
CA LEU A 270 3.41 4.03 -4.81
C LEU A 270 4.94 3.98 -5.03
N ILE A 271 5.41 4.47 -6.17
CA ILE A 271 6.83 4.36 -6.55
C ILE A 271 7.39 5.74 -6.89
N PRO A 272 8.06 6.42 -5.96
CA PRO A 272 8.86 7.61 -6.26
C PRO A 272 10.26 7.22 -6.72
N LEU A 273 10.75 7.95 -7.72
CA LEU A 273 12.11 7.84 -8.20
C LEU A 273 12.70 9.23 -8.50
N THR A 274 13.88 9.50 -7.96
CA THR A 274 14.74 10.59 -8.40
C THR A 274 15.81 9.99 -9.30
N HIS A 275 15.78 10.34 -10.60
CA HIS A 275 16.69 9.81 -11.58
C HIS A 275 18.13 10.29 -11.34
N ARG A 276 19.11 9.50 -11.77
CA ARG A 276 20.52 9.90 -11.71
C ARG A 276 20.75 11.02 -12.73
N SER A 277 21.08 12.21 -12.25
CA SER A 277 21.33 13.39 -13.09
C SER A 277 22.18 14.41 -12.32
N GLU A 278 22.75 15.36 -13.06
CA GLU A 278 23.44 16.54 -12.52
C GLU A 278 22.53 17.37 -11.61
N PHE A 279 21.20 17.29 -11.81
CA PHE A 279 20.19 18.02 -11.04
C PHE A 279 19.84 17.39 -9.69
N LYS A 280 20.37 16.20 -9.36
CA LYS A 280 20.04 15.49 -8.10
C LYS A 280 20.27 16.36 -6.85
N LYS A 281 21.36 17.18 -6.84
CA LYS A 281 21.67 18.09 -5.74
C LYS A 281 20.63 19.21 -5.56
N LEU A 282 19.80 19.47 -6.55
CA LEU A 282 18.71 20.44 -6.51
C LEU A 282 17.42 19.87 -5.91
N SER A 283 17.43 18.60 -5.48
CA SER A 283 16.28 17.93 -4.82
C SER A 283 15.02 17.87 -5.70
N PRO A 284 15.09 17.38 -6.96
CA PRO A 284 13.95 17.42 -7.88
C PRO A 284 12.72 16.68 -7.36
N GLY A 285 12.89 15.59 -6.58
CA GLY A 285 11.77 14.87 -5.97
C GLY A 285 10.94 15.73 -5.01
N ARG A 286 11.58 16.70 -4.31
CA ARG A 286 10.86 17.64 -3.43
C ARG A 286 9.93 18.56 -4.24
N PHE A 287 10.43 19.13 -5.33
CA PHE A 287 9.63 20.01 -6.21
C PHE A 287 8.56 19.21 -6.95
N HIS A 288 8.84 17.93 -7.25
CA HIS A 288 7.86 17.07 -7.85
C HIS A 288 6.67 16.81 -6.91
N ILE A 289 6.90 16.58 -5.61
CA ILE A 289 5.83 16.45 -4.62
C ILE A 289 5.04 17.76 -4.48
N MET A 290 5.72 18.92 -4.45
CA MET A 290 5.04 20.22 -4.41
C MET A 290 4.09 20.40 -5.59
N ASN A 291 4.54 20.05 -6.79
CA ASN A 291 3.72 20.12 -7.99
C ASN A 291 2.59 19.08 -7.98
N LEU A 292 2.85 17.85 -7.50
CA LEU A 292 1.84 16.80 -7.33
C LEU A 292 0.71 17.26 -6.40
N ILE A 293 1.03 17.94 -5.30
CA ILE A 293 0.03 18.49 -4.37
C ILE A 293 -0.88 19.51 -5.11
N ASN A 294 -0.28 20.46 -5.82
CA ASN A 294 -1.04 21.46 -6.58
C ASN A 294 -1.90 20.81 -7.68
N TRP A 295 -1.34 19.83 -8.40
CA TRP A 295 -2.08 19.07 -9.39
C TRP A 295 -3.25 18.30 -8.76
N SER A 296 -3.03 17.69 -7.60
CA SER A 296 -4.07 16.94 -6.89
C SER A 296 -5.24 17.82 -6.48
N ILE A 297 -4.96 19.05 -5.98
CA ILE A 297 -5.99 20.04 -5.66
C ILE A 297 -6.80 20.40 -6.91
N GLY A 298 -6.13 20.71 -8.02
CA GLY A 298 -6.76 21.04 -9.30
C GLY A 298 -7.57 19.90 -9.94
N ASN A 299 -7.35 18.66 -9.51
CA ASN A 299 -8.04 17.47 -10.00
C ASN A 299 -9.02 16.86 -8.98
N ASN A 300 -9.44 17.62 -7.97
CA ASN A 300 -10.41 17.21 -6.94
C ASN A 300 -10.00 15.95 -6.17
N ILE A 301 -8.70 15.70 -6.00
CA ILE A 301 -8.17 14.66 -5.12
C ILE A 301 -8.36 15.12 -3.68
N GLN A 302 -8.97 14.29 -2.86
CA GLN A 302 -9.29 14.60 -1.46
C GLN A 302 -8.09 14.40 -0.52
N SER A 303 -7.21 13.46 -0.86
CA SER A 303 -5.99 13.19 -0.08
C SER A 303 -4.90 12.52 -0.90
N ILE A 304 -3.66 12.73 -0.48
CA ILE A 304 -2.49 11.97 -0.95
C ILE A 304 -2.07 11.04 0.18
N ASP A 305 -2.09 9.74 -0.08
CA ASP A 305 -1.58 8.72 0.82
C ASP A 305 -0.15 8.34 0.39
N PHE A 306 0.84 8.66 1.22
CA PHE A 306 2.25 8.34 0.96
C PHE A 306 2.59 6.89 1.22
N THR A 307 1.60 6.08 1.53
CA THR A 307 1.68 4.64 1.81
C THR A 307 2.61 4.28 2.99
N ALA A 308 2.83 2.99 3.21
CA ALA A 308 3.59 2.50 4.36
C ALA A 308 5.08 2.92 4.27
N GLY A 309 5.66 3.35 5.40
CA GLY A 309 7.09 3.66 5.53
C GLY A 309 7.37 4.93 6.34
N ASP A 310 8.47 4.89 7.08
CA ASP A 310 8.90 5.96 8.00
C ASP A 310 9.94 6.90 7.36
N GLU A 311 9.96 7.02 6.02
CA GLU A 311 10.90 7.92 5.36
C GLU A 311 10.62 9.39 5.76
N PRO A 312 11.66 10.14 6.19
CA PRO A 312 11.47 11.48 6.77
C PRO A 312 10.72 12.47 5.87
N TYR A 313 10.84 12.32 4.54
CA TYR A 313 10.13 13.21 3.62
C TYR A 313 8.61 13.04 3.70
N LYS A 314 8.09 11.83 4.01
CA LYS A 314 6.64 11.58 4.15
C LYS A 314 6.05 12.40 5.29
N TYR A 315 6.73 12.43 6.45
CA TYR A 315 6.35 13.28 7.57
C TYR A 315 6.31 14.76 7.19
N ASN A 316 7.30 15.23 6.42
CA ASN A 316 7.37 16.64 6.01
C ASN A 316 6.21 17.06 5.08
N TRP A 317 5.66 16.12 4.31
CA TRP A 317 4.58 16.37 3.35
C TRP A 317 3.21 15.87 3.81
N SER A 318 3.05 15.51 5.05
CA SER A 318 1.79 15.03 5.63
C SER A 318 1.24 15.96 6.71
N ASN A 319 -0.07 15.94 6.90
CA ASN A 319 -0.77 16.57 8.02
C ASN A 319 -1.54 15.56 8.87
N ASN A 320 -1.50 14.29 8.50
CA ASN A 320 -2.09 13.18 9.23
C ASN A 320 -1.16 11.96 9.14
N ASP A 321 -1.14 11.15 10.20
CA ASP A 321 -0.46 9.86 10.20
C ASP A 321 -1.27 8.81 10.98
N PHE A 322 -1.04 7.55 10.70
CA PHE A 322 -1.59 6.45 11.47
C PHE A 322 -0.57 5.32 11.60
N LYS A 323 -0.76 4.50 12.63
CA LYS A 323 0.13 3.38 12.92
C LYS A 323 -0.21 2.16 12.06
N MET A 324 0.82 1.40 11.77
CA MET A 324 0.74 0.10 11.13
C MET A 324 1.17 -0.97 12.11
N PHE A 325 0.47 -2.10 12.11
CA PHE A 325 0.68 -3.17 13.07
C PHE A 325 0.95 -4.50 12.38
N TYR A 326 1.51 -5.44 13.14
CA TYR A 326 1.57 -6.85 12.79
C TYR A 326 1.17 -7.73 13.97
N TYR A 327 0.60 -8.88 13.65
CA TYR A 327 0.35 -9.96 14.58
C TYR A 327 1.23 -11.16 14.21
N ILE A 328 1.91 -11.74 15.20
CA ILE A 328 2.76 -12.90 14.99
C ILE A 328 2.59 -13.87 16.16
N LYS A 329 2.33 -15.16 15.84
CA LYS A 329 2.17 -16.24 16.82
C LYS A 329 2.78 -17.54 16.29
N PRO A 330 3.86 -18.06 16.90
CA PRO A 330 4.40 -19.38 16.54
C PRO A 330 3.48 -20.48 17.07
N LEU A 331 3.34 -21.57 16.28
CA LEU A 331 2.46 -22.70 16.56
C LEU A 331 3.24 -24.02 16.63
N SER A 332 4.47 -24.08 16.09
CA SER A 332 5.36 -25.24 16.06
C SER A 332 6.81 -24.84 16.32
N LEU A 333 7.70 -25.79 16.47
CA LEU A 333 9.14 -25.54 16.57
C LEU A 333 9.69 -24.81 15.34
N LYS A 334 9.25 -25.14 14.13
CA LYS A 334 9.60 -24.40 12.91
C LYS A 334 9.10 -22.96 12.97
N GLY A 335 7.89 -22.76 13.46
CA GLY A 335 7.32 -21.44 13.70
C GLY A 335 8.11 -20.61 14.71
N ILE A 336 8.66 -21.22 15.77
CA ILE A 336 9.50 -20.53 16.75
C ILE A 336 10.81 -20.04 16.08
N VAL A 337 11.47 -20.88 15.30
CA VAL A 337 12.70 -20.49 14.58
C VAL A 337 12.40 -19.31 13.64
N ARG A 338 11.32 -19.41 12.89
CA ARG A 338 10.89 -18.35 11.96
C ARG A 338 10.52 -17.06 12.68
N PHE A 339 9.86 -17.14 13.83
CA PHE A 339 9.54 -16.01 14.71
C PHE A 339 10.80 -15.28 15.18
N ILE A 340 11.84 -16.03 15.60
CA ILE A 340 13.13 -15.44 16.03
C ILE A 340 13.76 -14.68 14.87
N LEU A 341 13.83 -15.26 13.68
CA LEU A 341 14.40 -14.63 12.48
C LEU A 341 13.64 -13.34 12.11
N LEU A 342 12.31 -13.35 12.12
CA LEU A 342 11.50 -12.17 11.87
C LEU A 342 11.70 -11.10 12.96
N SER A 343 11.79 -11.50 14.22
CA SER A 343 12.02 -10.59 15.35
C SER A 343 13.37 -9.89 15.25
N LEU A 344 14.40 -10.60 14.87
CA LEU A 344 15.74 -10.04 14.60
C LEU A 344 15.70 -9.08 13.41
N TYR A 345 15.05 -9.46 12.33
CA TYR A 345 14.87 -8.58 11.16
C TYR A 345 14.18 -7.25 11.51
N PHE A 346 13.08 -7.29 12.29
CA PHE A 346 12.38 -6.07 12.72
C PHE A 346 13.21 -5.22 13.69
N LYS A 347 14.07 -5.84 14.51
CA LYS A 347 14.98 -5.13 15.42
C LYS A 347 16.07 -4.37 14.64
N LEU A 348 16.68 -5.03 13.66
CA LEU A 348 17.71 -4.44 12.81
C LEU A 348 17.21 -3.31 11.91
N ARG A 349 15.92 -3.32 11.57
CA ARG A 349 15.31 -2.28 10.73
C ARG A 349 14.93 -1.01 11.53
N LYS A 350 14.86 -1.08 12.84
CA LYS A 350 14.57 0.07 13.72
C LYS A 350 15.80 0.89 14.09
N ASN A 351 16.99 0.31 13.93
CA ASN A 351 18.29 0.97 14.09
C ASN A 351 18.79 1.43 12.71
#